data_d36921760d5dd3893cb82fb99fab05ad
#
_entry.id   d36921760d5dd3893cb82fb99fab05ad
#
_cell.length_a   1.000
_cell.length_b   1.000
_cell.length_c   1.000
_cell.angle_alpha   90.00
_cell.angle_beta   90.00
_cell.angle_gamma   90.00
#
_symmetry.space_group_name_H-M   'P 1'
#
loop_
_entity.id
_entity.type
_entity.pdbx_description
1 polymer ?
#
loop_
_entity_poly.entity_id
_entity_poly.type
_entity_poly.pdbx_seq_one_letter_code
_entity_poly.pdbx_strand_id
1 'polypeptide(L)'
;IKCATITPDEGRVEEFKLKQMWKSPNGTIRNILNGTVFREPIVISNIPRLVPGWTKPIIVGRHAYADQYRCQDNIVDGPGSVDLVYSPRDGSEKTIQRIHDFEGRGCYLGMFNTEASIESFARSCMAYALNRQLPLKFSSKNTILKKYDGLFLQTFERIYQDEYITKFKEAGID
;
A
#
# COMPACT_ATOMS: atom_id res chain seq x y z
N ILE A 1 11.41 -4.46 -14.26
CA ILE A 1 10.69 -3.74 -15.33
C ILE A 1 10.58 -2.28 -14.88
N LYS A 2 11.04 -1.37 -15.73
CA LYS A 2 10.87 0.07 -15.52
C LYS A 2 10.05 0.61 -16.68
N CYS A 3 8.90 1.21 -16.37
CA CYS A 3 8.08 1.91 -17.33
C CYS A 3 8.15 3.42 -17.05
N ALA A 4 8.52 4.19 -18.06
CA ALA A 4 8.31 5.63 -18.04
C ALA A 4 6.99 5.90 -18.75
N THR A 5 5.98 6.30 -18.01
CA THR A 5 4.63 6.55 -18.53
C THR A 5 4.13 7.88 -18.02
N ILE A 6 3.41 8.58 -18.87
CA ILE A 6 2.67 9.77 -18.49
C ILE A 6 1.20 9.36 -18.34
N THR A 7 0.65 9.59 -17.17
CA THR A 7 -0.80 9.47 -16.96
C THR A 7 -1.46 10.71 -17.59
N PRO A 8 -2.41 10.56 -18.51
CA PRO A 8 -3.10 11.70 -19.08
C PRO A 8 -3.93 12.40 -17.98
N ASP A 9 -3.86 13.71 -17.98
CA ASP A 9 -4.76 14.60 -17.24
C ASP A 9 -5.96 15.02 -18.11
N GLU A 10 -6.87 15.79 -17.56
CA GLU A 10 -8.05 16.25 -18.28
C GLU A 10 -7.70 17.04 -19.55
N GLY A 11 -6.69 17.92 -19.49
CA GLY A 11 -6.23 18.67 -20.66
C GLY A 11 -5.73 17.76 -21.79
N ARG A 12 -5.02 16.68 -21.44
CA ARG A 12 -4.55 15.71 -22.44
C ARG A 12 -5.67 14.83 -23.00
N VAL A 13 -6.68 14.55 -22.19
CA VAL A 13 -7.87 13.84 -22.67
C VAL A 13 -8.58 14.65 -23.75
N GLU A 14 -8.72 15.97 -23.58
CA GLU A 14 -9.29 16.86 -24.59
C GLU A 14 -8.39 17.02 -25.80
N GLU A 15 -7.11 17.34 -25.60
CA GLU A 15 -6.10 17.57 -26.66
C GLU A 15 -5.99 16.38 -27.61
N PHE A 16 -5.91 15.17 -27.06
CA PHE A 16 -5.74 13.95 -27.84
C PHE A 16 -7.04 13.19 -28.09
N LYS A 17 -8.19 13.75 -27.72
CA LYS A 17 -9.53 13.13 -27.88
C LYS A 17 -9.58 11.70 -27.36
N LEU A 18 -9.02 11.48 -26.17
CA LEU A 18 -9.02 10.17 -25.54
C LEU A 18 -10.44 9.78 -25.09
N LYS A 19 -10.75 8.49 -25.16
CA LYS A 19 -12.05 7.99 -24.74
C LYS A 19 -12.33 8.17 -23.25
N GLN A 20 -11.28 8.19 -22.46
CA GLN A 20 -11.35 8.38 -21.01
C GLN A 20 -9.97 8.72 -20.43
N MET A 21 -9.95 9.22 -19.23
CA MET A 21 -8.72 9.36 -18.44
C MET A 21 -8.31 7.98 -17.90
N TRP A 22 -7.26 7.39 -18.47
CA TRP A 22 -6.76 6.09 -18.07
C TRP A 22 -6.03 6.15 -16.73
N LYS A 23 -6.21 5.12 -15.91
CA LYS A 23 -5.42 4.96 -14.67
C LYS A 23 -3.94 4.81 -14.99
N SER A 24 -3.08 5.21 -14.04
CA SER A 24 -1.63 5.09 -14.21
C SER A 24 -1.21 3.68 -14.61
N PRO A 25 -0.50 3.48 -15.73
CA PRO A 25 0.02 2.18 -16.14
C PRO A 25 0.95 1.57 -15.09
N ASN A 26 1.73 2.39 -14.38
CA ASN A 26 2.58 1.94 -13.28
C ASN A 26 1.75 1.31 -12.13
N GLY A 27 0.65 1.95 -11.74
CA GLY A 27 -0.27 1.42 -10.74
C GLY A 27 -0.91 0.12 -11.21
N THR A 28 -1.34 0.06 -12.47
CA THR A 28 -1.94 -1.14 -13.07
C THR A 28 -0.96 -2.33 -13.08
N ILE A 29 0.28 -2.12 -13.54
CA ILE A 29 1.31 -3.17 -13.58
C ILE A 29 1.64 -3.67 -12.18
N ARG A 30 1.79 -2.76 -11.20
CA ARG A 30 2.05 -3.14 -9.80
C ARG A 30 0.94 -4.00 -9.22
N ASN A 31 -0.32 -3.65 -9.49
CA ASN A 31 -1.46 -4.44 -9.03
C ASN A 31 -1.56 -5.82 -9.72
N ILE A 32 -1.21 -5.92 -11.01
CA ILE A 32 -1.18 -7.20 -11.73
C ILE A 32 -0.08 -8.11 -11.16
N LEU A 33 1.10 -7.55 -10.92
CA LEU A 33 2.25 -8.31 -10.42
C LEU A 33 2.14 -8.62 -8.91
N ASN A 34 1.25 -7.95 -8.19
CA ASN A 34 1.11 -8.07 -6.73
C ASN A 34 2.48 -8.01 -6.01
N GLY A 35 3.32 -7.10 -6.45
CA GLY A 35 4.73 -7.03 -6.05
C GLY A 35 5.00 -6.02 -4.95
N THR A 36 6.15 -6.18 -4.30
CA THR A 36 6.71 -5.22 -3.36
C THR A 36 7.73 -4.35 -4.07
N VAL A 37 7.71 -3.06 -3.80
CA VAL A 37 8.71 -2.11 -4.33
C VAL A 37 9.67 -1.74 -3.21
N PHE A 38 10.96 -2.05 -3.39
CA PHE A 38 12.01 -1.60 -2.49
C PHE A 38 12.72 -0.38 -3.08
N ARG A 39 12.82 0.67 -2.28
CA ARG A 39 13.52 1.90 -2.64
C ARG A 39 14.80 2.01 -1.86
N GLU A 40 15.90 1.72 -2.53
CA GLU A 40 17.24 1.89 -2.00
C GLU A 40 17.71 3.34 -2.19
N PRO A 41 18.53 3.88 -1.30
CA PRO A 41 19.12 5.20 -1.47
C PRO A 41 20.09 5.20 -2.66
N ILE A 42 20.03 6.27 -3.45
CA ILE A 42 21.02 6.54 -4.51
C ILE A 42 22.07 7.46 -3.90
N VAL A 43 23.31 6.96 -3.80
CA VAL A 43 24.43 7.72 -3.24
C VAL A 43 25.35 8.16 -4.37
N ILE A 44 25.57 9.46 -4.47
CA ILE A 44 26.46 10.10 -5.44
C ILE A 44 27.62 10.71 -4.66
N SER A 45 28.84 10.34 -5.01
CA SER A 45 30.05 10.65 -4.21
C SER A 45 30.32 12.15 -4.01
N ASN A 46 29.99 12.97 -4.99
CA ASN A 46 30.21 14.42 -4.96
C ASN A 46 28.99 15.23 -4.47
N ILE A 47 27.90 14.56 -4.08
CA ILE A 47 26.73 15.21 -3.49
C ILE A 47 26.65 14.82 -2.02
N PRO A 48 26.82 15.78 -1.09
CA PRO A 48 26.76 15.49 0.34
C PRO A 48 25.36 15.00 0.73
N ARG A 49 25.32 14.05 1.67
CA ARG A 49 24.06 13.55 2.23
C ARG A 49 23.38 14.65 3.06
N LEU A 50 22.06 14.70 3.02
CA LEU A 50 21.28 15.63 3.82
C LEU A 50 21.53 15.48 5.32
N VAL A 51 21.72 14.24 5.78
CA VAL A 51 22.09 13.91 7.17
C VAL A 51 23.44 13.17 7.14
N PRO A 52 24.56 13.88 7.34
CA PRO A 52 25.89 13.28 7.20
C PRO A 52 26.16 12.08 8.10
N GLY A 53 25.56 12.05 9.29
CA GLY A 53 25.71 10.95 10.27
C GLY A 53 25.00 9.64 9.87
N TRP A 54 24.16 9.64 8.86
CA TRP A 54 23.51 8.42 8.38
C TRP A 54 24.43 7.67 7.42
N THR A 55 25.21 6.76 7.97
CA THR A 55 26.22 5.99 7.23
C THR A 55 25.70 4.67 6.67
N LYS A 56 24.57 4.16 7.19
CA LYS A 56 23.93 2.95 6.70
C LYS A 56 22.72 3.29 5.82
N PRO A 57 22.41 2.46 4.80
CA PRO A 57 21.24 2.70 3.96
C PRO A 57 19.94 2.51 4.75
N ILE A 58 18.96 3.38 4.51
CA ILE A 58 17.58 3.18 4.92
C ILE A 58 16.78 2.83 3.67
N ILE A 59 16.27 1.61 3.62
CA ILE A 59 15.54 1.08 2.48
C ILE A 59 14.06 1.04 2.82
N VAL A 60 13.23 1.61 1.94
CA VAL A 60 11.79 1.65 2.14
C VAL A 60 11.12 0.57 1.31
N GLY A 61 10.56 -0.44 1.98
CA GLY A 61 9.66 -1.41 1.38
C GLY A 61 8.25 -0.84 1.28
N ARG A 62 7.66 -0.91 0.10
CA ARG A 62 6.33 -0.38 -0.19
C ARG A 62 5.41 -1.48 -0.70
N HIS A 63 4.28 -1.68 -0.02
CA HIS A 63 3.19 -2.48 -0.54
C HIS A 63 2.59 -1.81 -1.78
N ALA A 64 2.47 -2.53 -2.87
CA ALA A 64 2.10 -1.96 -4.17
C ALA A 64 0.78 -2.52 -4.72
N TYR A 65 -0.03 -3.14 -3.89
CA TYR A 65 -1.30 -3.75 -4.26
C TYR A 65 -2.46 -3.11 -3.50
N ALA A 66 -3.59 -2.94 -4.17
CA ALA A 66 -4.83 -2.41 -3.61
C ALA A 66 -4.66 -1.05 -2.89
N ASP A 67 -5.13 -0.91 -1.67
CA ASP A 67 -5.09 0.34 -0.89
C ASP A 67 -5.51 1.54 -1.76
N GLN A 68 -4.75 2.63 -1.69
CA GLN A 68 -4.98 3.84 -2.47
C GLN A 68 -4.85 3.64 -4.01
N TYR A 69 -4.19 2.57 -4.47
CA TYR A 69 -4.01 2.32 -5.92
C TYR A 69 -5.25 1.73 -6.59
N ARG A 70 -6.15 1.12 -5.81
CA ARG A 70 -7.42 0.56 -6.28
C ARG A 70 -8.59 1.04 -5.46
N CYS A 71 -8.44 2.16 -4.76
CA CYS A 71 -9.54 2.79 -4.05
C CYS A 71 -10.62 3.27 -5.02
N GLN A 72 -11.80 3.46 -4.48
CA GLN A 72 -12.89 4.20 -5.12
C GLN A 72 -13.12 5.46 -4.31
N ASP A 73 -12.96 6.59 -4.95
CA ASP A 73 -13.16 7.92 -4.36
C ASP A 73 -14.21 8.69 -5.14
N ASN A 74 -14.90 9.56 -4.46
CA ASN A 74 -15.94 10.40 -5.08
C ASN A 74 -16.16 11.69 -4.29
N ILE A 75 -16.75 12.65 -4.97
CA ILE A 75 -17.23 13.91 -4.38
C ILE A 75 -18.75 13.81 -4.19
N VAL A 76 -19.24 14.30 -3.07
CA VAL A 76 -20.66 14.56 -2.84
C VAL A 76 -20.91 16.04 -2.96
N ASP A 77 -21.94 16.45 -3.71
CA ASP A 77 -22.21 17.87 -4.00
C ASP A 77 -23.23 18.51 -3.05
N GLY A 78 -23.82 17.73 -2.15
CA GLY A 78 -24.85 18.23 -1.22
C GLY A 78 -25.12 17.31 -0.05
N PRO A 79 -26.13 17.63 0.76
CA PRO A 79 -26.52 16.82 1.90
C PRO A 79 -26.89 15.39 1.51
N GLY A 80 -26.47 14.43 2.32
CA GLY A 80 -26.74 13.02 2.08
C GLY A 80 -25.87 12.12 2.93
N SER A 81 -26.05 10.82 2.83
CA SER A 81 -25.31 9.84 3.61
C SER A 81 -24.49 8.90 2.73
N VAL A 82 -23.36 8.46 3.26
CA VAL A 82 -22.48 7.45 2.63
C VAL A 82 -22.38 6.26 3.54
N ASP A 83 -22.70 5.08 2.99
CA ASP A 83 -22.60 3.79 3.68
C ASP A 83 -21.62 2.86 2.98
N LEU A 84 -20.86 2.09 3.77
CA LEU A 84 -20.07 0.96 3.31
C LEU A 84 -20.89 -0.32 3.49
N VAL A 85 -21.09 -1.07 2.40
CA VAL A 85 -21.88 -2.30 2.40
C VAL A 85 -21.00 -3.48 2.06
N TYR A 86 -20.92 -4.47 2.95
CA TYR A 86 -20.35 -5.77 2.68
C TYR A 86 -21.47 -6.79 2.44
N SER A 87 -21.46 -7.43 1.27
CA SER A 87 -22.44 -8.43 0.87
C SER A 87 -21.76 -9.80 0.75
N PRO A 88 -21.97 -10.71 1.72
CA PRO A 88 -21.42 -12.07 1.65
C PRO A 88 -21.97 -12.84 0.44
N ARG A 89 -21.13 -13.68 -0.18
CA ARG A 89 -21.53 -14.49 -1.34
C ARG A 89 -22.36 -15.73 -0.97
N ASP A 90 -22.30 -16.15 0.28
CA ASP A 90 -23.06 -17.28 0.80
C ASP A 90 -24.53 -16.95 1.12
N GLY A 91 -24.95 -15.71 0.87
CA GLY A 91 -26.31 -15.23 1.11
C GLY A 91 -26.61 -14.84 2.56
N SER A 92 -25.61 -14.86 3.45
CA SER A 92 -25.78 -14.37 4.82
C SER A 92 -26.04 -12.86 4.85
N GLU A 93 -26.43 -12.36 6.00
CA GLU A 93 -26.84 -10.97 6.19
C GLU A 93 -25.74 -9.96 5.79
N LYS A 94 -26.15 -8.91 5.10
CA LYS A 94 -25.25 -7.82 4.70
C LYS A 94 -24.87 -6.99 5.91
N THR A 95 -23.59 -6.63 5.99
CA THR A 95 -23.14 -5.64 6.97
C THR A 95 -23.17 -4.25 6.34
N ILE A 96 -23.85 -3.32 6.99
CA ILE A 96 -23.92 -1.91 6.57
C ILE A 96 -23.30 -1.05 7.65
N GLN A 97 -22.35 -0.22 7.26
CA GLN A 97 -21.68 0.73 8.15
C GLN A 97 -21.81 2.14 7.60
N ARG A 98 -22.45 3.03 8.35
CA ARG A 98 -22.46 4.45 8.04
C ARG A 98 -21.04 5.00 8.10
N ILE A 99 -20.61 5.63 7.01
CA ILE A 99 -19.34 6.37 6.95
C ILE A 99 -19.56 7.78 7.49
N HIS A 100 -20.51 8.51 6.91
CA HIS A 100 -20.79 9.88 7.32
C HIS A 100 -22.15 10.36 6.79
N ASP A 101 -22.76 11.27 7.53
CA ASP A 101 -23.88 12.08 7.10
C ASP A 101 -23.39 13.49 6.73
N PHE A 102 -23.39 13.79 5.44
CA PHE A 102 -22.94 15.06 4.92
C PHE A 102 -24.03 16.12 5.01
N GLU A 103 -23.71 17.28 5.54
CA GLU A 103 -24.61 18.46 5.54
C GLU A 103 -24.42 19.34 4.29
N GLY A 104 -23.33 19.11 3.55
CA GLY A 104 -22.98 19.86 2.35
C GLY A 104 -21.96 19.12 1.51
N ARG A 105 -21.23 19.84 0.67
CA ARG A 105 -20.23 19.27 -0.22
C ARG A 105 -19.09 18.62 0.56
N GLY A 106 -18.69 17.44 0.12
CA GLY A 106 -17.60 16.68 0.74
C GLY A 106 -17.01 15.63 -0.19
N CYS A 107 -16.21 14.74 0.37
CA CYS A 107 -15.63 13.62 -0.36
C CYS A 107 -15.57 12.36 0.51
N TYR A 108 -15.53 11.20 -0.14
CA TYR A 108 -15.34 9.92 0.54
C TYR A 108 -14.41 9.00 -0.25
N LEU A 109 -13.86 8.00 0.43
CA LEU A 109 -12.91 7.04 -0.11
C LEU A 109 -13.20 5.64 0.46
N GLY A 110 -13.27 4.65 -0.42
CA GLY A 110 -13.27 3.24 -0.05
C GLY A 110 -11.97 2.55 -0.47
N MET A 111 -11.31 1.87 0.46
CA MET A 111 -10.09 1.08 0.23
C MET A 111 -10.31 -0.38 0.64
N PHE A 112 -9.48 -1.27 0.12
CA PHE A 112 -9.43 -2.67 0.53
C PHE A 112 -8.02 -3.23 0.40
N ASN A 113 -7.78 -4.33 1.11
CA ASN A 113 -6.65 -5.22 0.84
C ASN A 113 -7.06 -6.68 1.05
N THR A 114 -6.19 -7.62 0.71
CA THR A 114 -6.42 -9.05 0.89
C THR A 114 -5.31 -9.66 1.74
N GLU A 115 -5.65 -10.63 2.59
CA GLU A 115 -4.67 -11.31 3.43
C GLU A 115 -3.54 -11.93 2.60
N ALA A 116 -3.87 -12.58 1.49
CA ALA A 116 -2.88 -13.17 0.58
C ALA A 116 -1.86 -12.14 0.05
N SER A 117 -2.30 -10.91 -0.24
CA SER A 117 -1.38 -9.84 -0.66
C SER A 117 -0.53 -9.33 0.50
N ILE A 118 -1.09 -9.22 1.69
CA ILE A 118 -0.36 -8.81 2.91
C ILE A 118 0.70 -9.85 3.25
N GLU A 119 0.38 -11.14 3.18
CA GLU A 119 1.35 -12.24 3.37
C GLU A 119 2.50 -12.20 2.37
N SER A 120 2.19 -12.00 1.09
CA SER A 120 3.20 -11.87 0.04
C SER A 120 4.13 -10.69 0.30
N PHE A 121 3.58 -9.56 0.75
CA PHE A 121 4.34 -8.39 1.14
C PHE A 121 5.25 -8.67 2.35
N ALA A 122 4.73 -9.32 3.39
CA ALA A 122 5.49 -9.68 4.57
C ALA A 122 6.69 -10.58 4.21
N ARG A 123 6.44 -11.66 3.45
CA ARG A 123 7.51 -12.57 3.00
C ARG A 123 8.55 -11.86 2.14
N SER A 124 8.13 -10.97 1.24
CA SER A 124 9.04 -10.19 0.42
C SER A 124 9.94 -9.28 1.26
N CYS A 125 9.38 -8.59 2.26
CA CYS A 125 10.13 -7.72 3.15
C CYS A 125 11.13 -8.50 4.00
N MET A 126 10.72 -9.63 4.58
CA MET A 126 11.59 -10.46 5.42
C MET A 126 12.71 -11.12 4.60
N ALA A 127 12.40 -11.67 3.43
CA ALA A 127 13.41 -12.23 2.54
C ALA A 127 14.43 -11.17 2.08
N TYR A 128 13.95 -9.97 1.77
CA TYR A 128 14.83 -8.86 1.38
C TYR A 128 15.74 -8.43 2.53
N ALA A 129 15.20 -8.28 3.74
CA ALA A 129 15.96 -7.92 4.94
C ALA A 129 17.07 -8.94 5.24
N LEU A 130 16.75 -10.24 5.20
CA LEU A 130 17.73 -11.32 5.36
C LEU A 130 18.83 -11.27 4.29
N ASN A 131 18.46 -11.13 3.01
CA ASN A 131 19.42 -11.07 1.92
C ASN A 131 20.39 -9.87 2.03
N ARG A 132 19.91 -8.78 2.62
CA ARG A 132 20.72 -7.57 2.85
C ARG A 132 21.40 -7.54 4.21
N GLN A 133 21.13 -8.49 5.08
CA GLN A 133 21.58 -8.52 6.47
C GLN A 133 21.24 -7.20 7.22
N LEU A 134 20.00 -6.76 7.07
CA LEU A 134 19.48 -5.53 7.66
C LEU A 134 18.32 -5.83 8.59
N PRO A 135 18.15 -5.10 9.69
CA PRO A 135 16.97 -5.19 10.53
C PRO A 135 15.73 -4.73 9.75
N LEU A 136 14.59 -5.34 10.04
CA LEU A 136 13.31 -4.98 9.46
C LEU A 136 12.45 -4.28 10.51
N LYS A 137 11.95 -3.08 10.17
CA LYS A 137 10.97 -2.37 10.98
C LYS A 137 9.69 -2.23 10.18
N PHE A 138 8.61 -2.78 10.70
CA PHE A 138 7.26 -2.59 10.17
C PHE A 138 6.58 -1.43 10.91
N SER A 139 5.96 -0.54 10.15
CA SER A 139 5.20 0.59 10.70
C SER A 139 3.84 0.68 10.04
N SER A 140 2.81 0.86 10.84
CA SER A 140 1.42 1.02 10.40
C SER A 140 0.68 2.04 11.26
N LYS A 141 -0.52 2.43 10.86
CA LYS A 141 -1.39 3.31 11.64
C LYS A 141 -2.42 2.55 12.46
N ASN A 142 -2.05 1.39 13.00
CA ASN A 142 -2.93 0.49 13.75
C ASN A 142 -3.51 1.11 15.03
N THR A 143 -2.93 2.19 15.54
CA THR A 143 -3.50 2.96 16.66
C THR A 143 -4.83 3.63 16.31
N ILE A 144 -5.05 3.95 15.04
CA ILE A 144 -6.27 4.54 14.49
C ILE A 144 -7.05 3.51 13.65
N LEU A 145 -6.40 2.92 12.65
CA LEU A 145 -6.98 1.92 11.76
C LEU A 145 -6.86 0.51 12.36
N LYS A 146 -7.49 0.30 13.52
CA LYS A 146 -7.28 -0.89 14.36
C LYS A 146 -7.57 -2.22 13.66
N LYS A 147 -8.55 -2.25 12.75
CA LYS A 147 -8.89 -3.46 11.98
C LYS A 147 -8.07 -3.58 10.70
N TYR A 148 -8.02 -2.53 9.91
CA TYR A 148 -7.33 -2.53 8.62
C TYR A 148 -5.81 -2.73 8.80
N ASP A 149 -5.15 -1.80 9.45
CA ASP A 149 -3.71 -1.90 9.73
C ASP A 149 -3.38 -2.97 10.76
N GLY A 150 -4.33 -3.30 11.65
CA GLY A 150 -4.20 -4.40 12.59
C GLY A 150 -4.06 -5.76 11.89
N LEU A 151 -4.76 -5.98 10.78
CA LEU A 151 -4.58 -7.20 9.97
C LEU A 151 -3.18 -7.28 9.37
N PHE A 152 -2.63 -6.15 8.90
CA PHE A 152 -1.24 -6.10 8.44
C PHE A 152 -0.25 -6.48 9.55
N LEU A 153 -0.39 -5.89 10.73
CA LEU A 153 0.49 -6.16 11.87
C LEU A 153 0.44 -7.63 12.26
N GLN A 154 -0.76 -8.17 12.49
CA GLN A 154 -0.97 -9.58 12.87
C GLN A 154 -0.40 -10.55 11.82
N THR A 155 -0.58 -10.24 10.53
CA THR A 155 -0.05 -11.06 9.45
C THR A 155 1.48 -11.04 9.42
N PHE A 156 2.10 -9.87 9.59
CA PHE A 156 3.55 -9.74 9.69
C PHE A 156 4.11 -10.50 10.88
N GLU A 157 3.51 -10.37 12.06
CA GLU A 157 3.92 -11.08 13.27
C GLU A 157 3.80 -12.61 13.09
N ARG A 158 2.68 -13.09 12.56
CA ARG A 158 2.46 -14.51 12.29
C ARG A 158 3.52 -15.07 11.33
N ILE A 159 3.71 -14.43 10.17
CA ILE A 159 4.71 -14.86 9.18
C ILE A 159 6.13 -14.85 9.77
N TYR A 160 6.47 -13.83 10.57
CA TYR A 160 7.75 -13.79 11.25
C TYR A 160 7.94 -14.98 12.19
N GLN A 161 6.97 -15.25 13.07
CA GLN A 161 7.04 -16.33 14.04
C GLN A 161 7.10 -17.71 13.37
N ASP A 162 6.26 -17.92 12.34
CA ASP A 162 6.11 -19.23 11.72
C ASP A 162 7.26 -19.56 10.74
N GLU A 163 7.78 -18.58 10.00
CA GLU A 163 8.65 -18.83 8.86
C GLU A 163 10.06 -18.20 8.96
N TYR A 164 10.25 -17.15 9.76
CA TYR A 164 11.44 -16.32 9.68
C TYR A 164 12.22 -16.15 10.99
N ILE A 165 11.65 -16.34 12.15
CA ILE A 165 12.30 -16.09 13.44
C ILE A 165 13.65 -16.81 13.58
N THR A 166 13.72 -18.09 13.18
CA THR A 166 14.95 -18.87 13.23
C THR A 166 16.00 -18.31 12.26
N LYS A 167 15.60 -17.97 11.04
CA LYS A 167 16.48 -17.42 10.01
C LYS A 167 17.09 -16.08 10.43
N PHE A 168 16.30 -15.20 11.06
CA PHE A 168 16.79 -13.91 11.57
C PHE A 168 17.78 -14.12 12.73
N LYS A 169 17.47 -15.04 13.67
CA LYS A 169 18.40 -15.37 14.77
C LYS A 169 19.72 -15.95 14.26
N GLU A 170 19.69 -16.87 13.30
CA GLU A 170 20.89 -17.46 12.68
C GLU A 170 21.71 -16.40 11.93
N ALA A 171 21.06 -15.42 11.32
CA ALA A 171 21.72 -14.29 10.67
C ALA A 171 22.25 -13.22 11.63
N GLY A 172 21.97 -13.33 12.93
CA GLY A 172 22.36 -12.32 13.94
C GLY A 172 21.67 -10.98 13.75
N ILE A 173 20.43 -11.01 13.24
CA ILE A 173 19.61 -9.81 13.02
C ILE A 173 18.53 -9.76 14.09
N ASP A 174 18.50 -8.66 14.86
CA ASP A 174 17.49 -8.35 15.87
C ASP A 174 16.26 -7.63 15.29
#